data_3d1714ef0840aa28362658b99415dcb2
#
_entry.id   3d1714ef0840aa28362658b99415dcb2
#
_cell.length_a   1.000
_cell.length_b   1.000
_cell.length_c   1.000
_cell.angle_alpha   90.00
_cell.angle_beta   90.00
_cell.angle_gamma   90.00
#
_symmetry.space_group_name_H-M   'P 1'
#
loop_
_entity.id
_entity.type
_entity.pdbx_description
1 polymer ?
#
loop_
_entity_poly.entity_id
_entity_poly.type
_entity_poly.pdbx_seq_one_letter_code
_entity_poly.pdbx_strand_id
1 'polypeptide(L)'
;LVGSEMCIRDRMDTVQRRTFNYFWDAAEPNSGLARERYHMDGEYPAGGPEIVTSGGSGFGIMAILAGIDRGYVSREEGLRRMEKIVGFLEKADRFKGAYPHWWNGETGHVQPFGQKDNGGDLVETAFLMQGLLAVHQYYAEGSAEEKKLAGRIDKLWREVDWNWYRHGGQNVLYWHWSPEYGWEMNFPVHGYNECLIMYILAAASPTHGVPAAVYHEGWAQNGAIVSPHKVEGIELHLRYQGGEAGPLFWAQYSFLGLDPVGLKDEYCPSYFNEMRNLTLVNREYCIRNPKHYKGYGPDCWGLTASYSVDGYAAHGPLE
;
A
#
# COMPACT_ATOMS: atom_id res chain seq x y z
N LEU A 1 -21.77 21.67 23.09
CA LEU A 1 -20.74 21.59 22.05
C LEU A 1 -19.45 20.89 22.55
N VAL A 2 -18.96 21.23 23.76
CA VAL A 2 -17.76 20.61 24.36
C VAL A 2 -17.89 19.09 24.53
N GLY A 3 -19.07 18.59 24.93
CA GLY A 3 -19.33 17.16 25.11
C GLY A 3 -19.34 16.36 23.81
N SER A 4 -19.72 16.97 22.68
CA SER A 4 -19.73 16.30 21.38
C SER A 4 -18.32 16.16 20.78
N GLU A 5 -17.46 17.16 20.94
CA GLU A 5 -16.07 17.10 20.47
C GLU A 5 -15.23 16.09 21.25
N MET A 6 -15.41 16.04 22.58
CA MET A 6 -14.75 15.05 23.44
C MET A 6 -15.17 13.62 23.05
N CYS A 7 -16.45 13.39 22.78
CA CYS A 7 -16.98 12.10 22.33
C CYS A 7 -16.43 11.68 20.94
N ILE A 8 -16.21 12.63 20.03
CA ILE A 8 -15.60 12.36 18.71
C ILE A 8 -14.13 11.98 18.88
N ARG A 9 -13.36 12.70 19.68
CA ARG A 9 -11.95 12.39 19.96
C ARG A 9 -11.78 11.00 20.57
N ASP A 10 -12.58 10.66 21.59
CA ASP A 10 -12.55 9.36 22.25
C ASP A 10 -12.87 8.21 21.28
N ARG A 11 -13.80 8.42 20.35
CA ARG A 11 -14.12 7.43 19.29
C ARG A 11 -12.98 7.29 18.31
N MET A 12 -12.37 8.39 17.88
CA MET A 12 -11.23 8.36 16.98
C MET A 12 -10.03 7.65 17.62
N ASP A 13 -9.72 7.94 18.88
CA ASP A 13 -8.67 7.24 19.62
C ASP A 13 -8.96 5.74 19.74
N THR A 14 -10.21 5.37 19.99
CA THR A 14 -10.63 3.96 20.04
C THR A 14 -10.42 3.27 18.69
N VAL A 15 -10.84 3.90 17.59
CA VAL A 15 -10.67 3.36 16.24
C VAL A 15 -9.19 3.21 15.91
N GLN A 16 -8.39 4.25 16.13
CA GLN A 16 -6.95 4.23 15.87
C GLN A 16 -6.24 3.13 16.66
N ARG A 17 -6.55 3.00 17.96
CA ARG A 17 -5.95 1.97 18.81
C ARG A 17 -6.33 0.56 18.36
N ARG A 18 -7.57 0.32 18.00
CA ARG A 18 -8.03 -0.99 17.50
C ARG A 18 -7.42 -1.33 16.15
N THR A 19 -7.28 -0.34 15.27
CA THR A 19 -6.56 -0.50 14.00
C THR A 19 -5.09 -0.83 14.23
N PHE A 20 -4.44 -0.11 15.15
CA PHE A 20 -3.05 -0.41 15.56
C PHE A 20 -2.91 -1.85 16.10
N ASN A 21 -3.86 -2.33 16.90
CA ASN A 21 -3.82 -3.67 17.48
C ASN A 21 -3.82 -4.78 16.41
N TYR A 22 -4.46 -4.55 15.25
CA TYR A 22 -4.37 -5.50 14.13
C TYR A 22 -2.91 -5.72 13.68
N PHE A 23 -2.13 -4.66 13.62
CA PHE A 23 -0.72 -4.72 13.21
C PHE A 23 0.24 -5.04 14.35
N TRP A 24 -0.19 -4.87 15.60
CA TRP A 24 0.66 -5.11 16.77
C TRP A 24 0.39 -6.45 17.45
N ASP A 25 -0.84 -6.69 17.86
CA ASP A 25 -1.23 -7.89 18.59
C ASP A 25 -1.52 -9.08 17.66
N ALA A 26 -2.18 -8.79 16.53
CA ALA A 26 -2.56 -9.82 15.54
C ALA A 26 -1.49 -10.08 14.48
N ALA A 27 -0.31 -9.44 14.55
CA ALA A 27 0.82 -9.74 13.68
C ALA A 27 1.22 -11.22 13.76
N GLU A 28 1.84 -11.74 12.70
CA GLU A 28 2.41 -13.08 12.72
C GLU A 28 3.62 -13.11 13.67
N PRO A 29 3.68 -14.06 14.62
CA PRO A 29 4.60 -13.97 15.76
C PRO A 29 6.08 -14.16 15.41
N ASN A 30 6.45 -14.89 14.35
CA ASN A 30 7.85 -15.09 13.98
C ASN A 30 8.42 -13.92 13.17
N SER A 31 7.69 -13.49 12.14
CA SER A 31 8.10 -12.40 11.26
C SER A 31 7.83 -11.01 11.84
N GLY A 32 6.77 -10.87 12.64
CA GLY A 32 6.24 -9.59 13.10
C GLY A 32 5.48 -8.81 12.03
N LEU A 33 5.28 -9.41 10.85
CA LEU A 33 4.57 -8.82 9.71
C LEU A 33 3.05 -8.94 9.85
N ALA A 34 2.34 -8.12 9.08
CA ALA A 34 0.89 -8.18 9.01
C ALA A 34 0.43 -9.49 8.34
N ARG A 35 -0.47 -10.20 9.00
CA ARG A 35 -1.17 -11.31 8.36
C ARG A 35 -1.99 -10.82 7.17
N GLU A 36 -2.17 -11.68 6.19
CA GLU A 36 -3.04 -11.39 5.05
C GLU A 36 -4.48 -11.15 5.54
N ARG A 37 -4.93 -11.94 6.51
CA ARG A 37 -6.21 -11.78 7.20
C ARG A 37 -6.12 -12.30 8.64
N TYR A 38 -7.09 -11.92 9.44
CA TYR A 38 -7.24 -12.40 10.81
C TYR A 38 -8.67 -12.86 11.06
N HIS A 39 -8.84 -14.15 11.29
CA HIS A 39 -10.13 -14.73 11.64
C HIS A 39 -10.28 -14.79 13.16
N MET A 40 -11.28 -14.10 13.69
CA MET A 40 -11.49 -13.98 15.14
C MET A 40 -11.95 -15.31 15.79
N ASP A 41 -12.53 -16.20 15.01
CA ASP A 41 -12.92 -17.56 15.43
C ASP A 41 -11.77 -18.58 15.35
N GLY A 42 -10.62 -18.18 14.75
CA GLY A 42 -9.46 -19.05 14.56
C GLY A 42 -9.58 -20.03 13.39
N GLU A 43 -10.66 -19.98 12.62
CA GLU A 43 -10.88 -20.84 11.47
C GLU A 43 -10.36 -20.16 10.19
N TYR A 44 -9.51 -20.84 9.44
CA TYR A 44 -8.88 -20.33 8.20
C TYR A 44 -9.23 -21.24 7.01
N PRO A 45 -10.36 -21.01 6.32
CA PRO A 45 -10.84 -21.91 5.26
C PRO A 45 -10.01 -21.86 3.97
N ALA A 46 -9.22 -20.79 3.78
CA ALA A 46 -8.41 -20.60 2.56
C ALA A 46 -7.04 -20.01 2.92
N GLY A 47 -6.12 -20.86 3.35
CA GLY A 47 -4.81 -20.47 3.85
C GLY A 47 -4.77 -20.33 5.36
N GLY A 48 -3.57 -20.45 5.95
CA GLY A 48 -3.35 -20.46 7.39
C GLY A 48 -3.04 -19.08 7.99
N PRO A 49 -3.00 -19.02 9.33
CA PRO A 49 -2.64 -17.80 10.05
C PRO A 49 -1.17 -17.37 9.87
N GLU A 50 -0.34 -18.24 9.27
CA GLU A 50 1.07 -17.97 8.97
C GLU A 50 1.25 -17.13 7.70
N ILE A 51 0.21 -16.92 6.88
CA ILE A 51 0.33 -16.14 5.65
C ILE A 51 0.42 -14.64 6.00
N VAL A 52 1.52 -14.01 5.57
CA VAL A 52 1.78 -12.59 5.74
C VAL A 52 1.91 -11.88 4.39
N THR A 53 1.50 -10.63 4.35
CA THR A 53 1.48 -9.81 3.13
C THR A 53 2.59 -8.75 3.15
N SER A 54 3.22 -8.51 2.00
CA SER A 54 4.28 -7.51 1.87
C SER A 54 3.73 -6.08 1.93
N GLY A 55 2.80 -5.72 1.08
CA GLY A 55 2.22 -4.39 1.06
C GLY A 55 1.47 -4.05 2.35
N GLY A 56 0.60 -4.95 2.82
CA GLY A 56 -0.10 -4.76 4.09
C GLY A 56 0.86 -4.59 5.28
N SER A 57 2.03 -5.22 5.23
CA SER A 57 3.08 -5.00 6.24
C SER A 57 3.71 -3.62 6.14
N GLY A 58 3.82 -3.03 4.95
CA GLY A 58 4.22 -1.63 4.77
C GLY A 58 3.28 -0.67 5.49
N PHE A 59 1.96 -0.88 5.36
CA PHE A 59 0.94 -0.15 6.12
C PHE A 59 1.06 -0.39 7.63
N GLY A 60 1.30 -1.65 8.04
CA GLY A 60 1.52 -2.02 9.44
C GLY A 60 2.73 -1.33 10.07
N ILE A 61 3.82 -1.21 9.34
CA ILE A 61 5.02 -0.48 9.74
C ILE A 61 4.70 0.99 10.02
N MET A 62 3.94 1.65 9.15
CA MET A 62 3.47 3.02 9.38
C MET A 62 2.55 3.13 10.59
N ALA A 63 1.65 2.15 10.79
CA ALA A 63 0.79 2.09 11.96
C ALA A 63 1.60 1.93 13.27
N ILE A 64 2.72 1.19 13.25
CA ILE A 64 3.61 1.05 14.41
C ILE A 64 4.29 2.38 14.72
N LEU A 65 4.79 3.13 13.72
CA LEU A 65 5.35 4.47 13.93
C LEU A 65 4.31 5.41 14.55
N ALA A 66 3.08 5.41 14.04
CA ALA A 66 1.98 6.18 14.61
C ALA A 66 1.67 5.74 16.04
N GLY A 67 1.74 4.44 16.34
CA GLY A 67 1.55 3.87 17.68
C GLY A 67 2.61 4.31 18.69
N ILE A 68 3.86 4.45 18.26
CA ILE A 68 4.94 5.03 19.08
C ILE A 68 4.65 6.50 19.38
N ASP A 69 4.32 7.29 18.35
CA ASP A 69 4.00 8.72 18.51
C ASP A 69 2.81 8.96 19.43
N ARG A 70 1.80 8.09 19.35
CA ARG A 70 0.61 8.12 20.20
C ARG A 70 0.80 7.53 21.59
N GLY A 71 1.96 6.97 21.90
CA GLY A 71 2.23 6.32 23.19
C GLY A 71 1.47 5.01 23.40
N TYR A 72 1.05 4.33 22.33
CA TYR A 72 0.44 2.99 22.44
C TYR A 72 1.48 1.94 22.78
N VAL A 73 2.69 2.13 22.30
CA VAL A 73 3.89 1.37 22.61
C VAL A 73 5.07 2.31 22.80
N SER A 74 6.08 1.90 23.54
CA SER A 74 7.29 2.68 23.70
C SER A 74 8.15 2.66 22.43
N ARG A 75 9.04 3.67 22.29
CA ARG A 75 10.02 3.71 21.19
C ARG A 75 10.91 2.47 21.16
N GLU A 76 11.28 1.94 22.31
CA GLU A 76 12.09 0.74 22.45
C GLU A 76 11.34 -0.52 22.01
N GLU A 77 10.06 -0.67 22.37
CA GLU A 77 9.22 -1.78 21.90
C GLU A 77 9.04 -1.72 20.38
N GLY A 78 8.81 -0.53 19.84
CA GLY A 78 8.75 -0.30 18.39
C GLY A 78 10.05 -0.68 17.69
N LEU A 79 11.21 -0.27 18.24
CA LEU A 79 12.52 -0.64 17.70
C LEU A 79 12.69 -2.16 17.65
N ARG A 80 12.40 -2.88 18.75
CA ARG A 80 12.49 -4.35 18.78
C ARG A 80 11.57 -5.02 17.74
N ARG A 81 10.37 -4.48 17.54
CA ARG A 81 9.46 -4.99 16.51
C ARG A 81 10.04 -4.75 15.11
N MET A 82 10.58 -3.57 14.82
CA MET A 82 11.20 -3.26 13.54
C MET A 82 12.46 -4.10 13.27
N GLU A 83 13.29 -4.36 14.28
CA GLU A 83 14.44 -5.27 14.17
C GLU A 83 14.02 -6.69 13.80
N LYS A 84 12.92 -7.18 14.39
CA LYS A 84 12.34 -8.49 14.05
C LYS A 84 11.88 -8.51 12.59
N ILE A 85 11.10 -7.53 12.15
CA ILE A 85 10.59 -7.40 10.78
C ILE A 85 11.75 -7.36 9.78
N VAL A 86 12.73 -6.47 9.98
CA VAL A 86 13.88 -6.34 9.09
C VAL A 86 14.72 -7.61 9.08
N GLY A 87 14.90 -8.26 10.25
CA GLY A 87 15.61 -9.53 10.35
C GLY A 87 14.94 -10.70 9.62
N PHE A 88 13.62 -10.67 9.49
CA PHE A 88 12.87 -11.60 8.64
C PHE A 88 13.06 -11.26 7.15
N LEU A 89 12.88 -9.99 6.77
CA LEU A 89 12.97 -9.53 5.38
C LEU A 89 14.35 -9.76 4.75
N GLU A 90 15.42 -9.72 5.53
CA GLU A 90 16.79 -10.02 5.07
C GLU A 90 16.98 -11.48 4.63
N LYS A 91 16.14 -12.39 5.11
CA LYS A 91 16.24 -13.85 4.89
C LYS A 91 15.13 -14.40 4.00
N ALA A 92 14.01 -13.69 3.94
CA ALA A 92 12.84 -14.10 3.17
C ALA A 92 13.12 -14.10 1.65
N ASP A 93 12.34 -14.88 0.91
CA ASP A 93 12.44 -14.95 -0.54
C ASP A 93 12.25 -13.57 -1.19
N ARG A 94 13.15 -13.25 -2.12
CA ARG A 94 13.14 -12.03 -2.92
C ARG A 94 13.50 -12.34 -4.37
N PHE A 95 12.93 -11.60 -5.30
CA PHE A 95 13.04 -11.82 -6.73
C PHE A 95 13.58 -10.54 -7.39
N LYS A 96 14.87 -10.50 -7.68
CA LYS A 96 15.55 -9.26 -8.11
C LYS A 96 15.38 -8.13 -7.07
N GLY A 97 15.44 -8.49 -5.80
CA GLY A 97 15.24 -7.57 -4.69
C GLY A 97 13.79 -7.23 -4.37
N ALA A 98 12.84 -7.44 -5.28
CA ALA A 98 11.43 -7.28 -4.99
C ALA A 98 10.90 -8.46 -4.16
N TYR A 99 9.94 -8.17 -3.33
CA TYR A 99 9.28 -9.13 -2.47
C TYR A 99 8.03 -9.74 -3.14
N PRO A 100 7.63 -10.95 -2.77
CA PRO A 100 6.40 -11.53 -3.28
C PRO A 100 5.17 -10.86 -2.65
N HIS A 101 4.00 -11.12 -3.19
CA HIS A 101 2.73 -10.69 -2.63
C HIS A 101 2.56 -11.22 -1.19
N TRP A 102 2.77 -12.52 -1.01
CA TRP A 102 2.69 -13.19 0.27
C TRP A 102 3.91 -14.06 0.58
N TRP A 103 4.19 -14.20 1.89
CA TRP A 103 5.09 -15.23 2.42
C TRP A 103 4.37 -16.12 3.41
N ASN A 104 4.94 -17.27 3.65
CA ASN A 104 4.77 -17.99 4.90
C ASN A 104 5.65 -17.28 5.96
N GLY A 105 5.04 -16.72 7.00
CA GLY A 105 5.71 -15.91 8.03
C GLY A 105 6.63 -16.72 8.95
N GLU A 106 6.48 -18.05 8.98
CA GLU A 106 7.35 -18.94 9.75
C GLU A 106 8.64 -19.27 8.99
N THR A 107 8.54 -19.50 7.68
CA THR A 107 9.66 -19.99 6.86
C THR A 107 10.33 -18.90 6.02
N GLY A 108 9.64 -17.82 5.69
CA GLY A 108 10.10 -16.79 4.77
C GLY A 108 10.00 -17.17 3.29
N HIS A 109 9.46 -18.35 2.97
CA HIS A 109 9.25 -18.77 1.59
C HIS A 109 8.00 -18.12 0.99
N VAL A 110 8.05 -17.86 -0.32
CA VAL A 110 6.93 -17.33 -1.07
C VAL A 110 5.69 -18.22 -0.90
N GLN A 111 4.57 -17.59 -0.58
CA GLN A 111 3.25 -18.20 -0.65
C GLN A 111 2.57 -17.65 -1.90
N PRO A 112 2.35 -18.46 -2.95
CA PRO A 112 1.75 -17.95 -4.18
C PRO A 112 0.38 -17.32 -3.96
N PHE A 113 0.18 -16.10 -4.45
CA PHE A 113 -1.14 -15.47 -4.53
C PHE A 113 -1.99 -16.11 -5.62
N GLY A 114 -1.33 -16.51 -6.70
CA GLY A 114 -1.90 -17.24 -7.82
C GLY A 114 -0.84 -18.06 -8.54
N GLN A 115 -1.24 -18.93 -9.45
CA GLN A 115 -0.32 -19.86 -10.12
C GLN A 115 0.90 -19.15 -10.75
N LYS A 116 0.70 -17.99 -11.38
CA LYS A 116 1.77 -17.20 -12.03
C LYS A 116 2.26 -16.06 -11.16
N ASP A 117 1.62 -15.82 -10.01
CA ASP A 117 1.99 -14.85 -9.01
C ASP A 117 2.66 -15.59 -7.83
N ASN A 118 3.81 -16.16 -8.13
CA ASN A 118 4.65 -16.94 -7.22
C ASN A 118 6.09 -16.41 -7.17
N GLY A 119 6.27 -15.16 -7.50
CA GLY A 119 7.56 -14.49 -7.56
C GLY A 119 7.51 -13.07 -7.03
N GLY A 120 8.21 -12.15 -7.70
CA GLY A 120 8.28 -10.75 -7.28
C GLY A 120 7.03 -9.96 -7.66
N ASP A 121 6.50 -9.23 -6.70
CA ASP A 121 5.43 -8.25 -6.84
C ASP A 121 5.99 -6.84 -6.58
N LEU A 122 6.12 -6.03 -7.62
CA LEU A 122 6.77 -4.72 -7.51
C LEU A 122 5.88 -3.68 -6.83
N VAL A 123 4.56 -3.80 -6.97
CA VAL A 123 3.59 -2.89 -6.35
C VAL A 123 3.55 -3.10 -4.84
N GLU A 124 3.39 -4.35 -4.40
CA GLU A 124 3.43 -4.70 -2.98
C GLU A 124 4.80 -4.36 -2.35
N THR A 125 5.89 -4.57 -3.11
CA THR A 125 7.24 -4.13 -2.72
C THR A 125 7.30 -2.62 -2.51
N ALA A 126 6.64 -1.82 -3.34
CA ALA A 126 6.62 -0.37 -3.19
C ALA A 126 5.89 0.05 -1.91
N PHE A 127 4.78 -0.59 -1.58
CA PHE A 127 4.08 -0.34 -0.31
C PHE A 127 4.92 -0.73 0.91
N LEU A 128 5.61 -1.84 0.85
CA LEU A 128 6.54 -2.24 1.92
C LEU A 128 7.67 -1.23 2.07
N MET A 129 8.29 -0.82 0.95
CA MET A 129 9.42 0.10 0.95
C MET A 129 9.04 1.50 1.44
N GLN A 130 7.84 2.03 1.15
CA GLN A 130 7.44 3.32 1.71
C GLN A 130 7.37 3.26 3.25
N GLY A 131 6.88 2.17 3.82
CA GLY A 131 6.88 1.97 5.27
C GLY A 131 8.30 1.86 5.84
N LEU A 132 9.16 1.06 5.21
CA LEU A 132 10.55 0.89 5.64
C LEU A 132 11.36 2.19 5.53
N LEU A 133 11.17 2.98 4.49
CA LEU A 133 11.86 4.28 4.34
C LEU A 133 11.38 5.29 5.39
N ALA A 134 10.13 5.25 5.82
CA ALA A 134 9.66 6.04 6.95
C ALA A 134 10.37 5.62 8.26
N VAL A 135 10.54 4.31 8.50
CA VAL A 135 11.32 3.81 9.64
C VAL A 135 12.78 4.22 9.57
N HIS A 136 13.39 4.10 8.37
CA HIS A 136 14.75 4.58 8.13
C HIS A 136 14.91 6.03 8.58
N GLN A 137 14.04 6.92 8.12
CA GLN A 137 14.09 8.35 8.46
C GLN A 137 13.82 8.59 9.96
N TYR A 138 12.88 7.85 10.55
CA TYR A 138 12.51 7.98 11.96
C TYR A 138 13.67 7.66 12.92
N TYR A 139 14.51 6.69 12.55
CA TYR A 139 15.62 6.20 13.38
C TYR A 139 17.00 6.70 12.93
N ALA A 140 17.13 7.39 11.81
CA ALA A 140 18.41 7.80 11.22
C ALA A 140 19.32 8.65 12.15
N GLU A 141 18.71 9.46 13.02
CA GLU A 141 19.44 10.34 13.94
C GLU A 141 19.36 9.86 15.42
N GLY A 142 18.90 8.63 15.64
CA GLY A 142 18.70 8.07 16.96
C GLY A 142 19.94 7.43 17.61
N SER A 143 19.72 6.42 18.45
CA SER A 143 20.79 5.65 19.12
C SER A 143 21.65 4.86 18.12
N ALA A 144 22.70 4.22 18.60
CA ALA A 144 23.55 3.36 17.77
C ALA A 144 22.78 2.17 17.18
N GLU A 145 21.86 1.57 17.95
CA GLU A 145 20.98 0.48 17.53
C GLU A 145 19.99 0.95 16.47
N GLU A 146 19.38 2.13 16.67
CA GLU A 146 18.45 2.74 15.71
C GLU A 146 19.13 3.07 14.38
N LYS A 147 20.32 3.65 14.41
CA LYS A 147 21.13 3.92 13.21
C LYS A 147 21.54 2.63 12.49
N LYS A 148 21.86 1.58 13.26
CA LYS A 148 22.15 0.26 12.67
C LYS A 148 20.94 -0.31 11.94
N LEU A 149 19.74 -0.21 12.52
CA LEU A 149 18.50 -0.62 11.86
C LEU A 149 18.25 0.20 10.60
N ALA A 150 18.40 1.51 10.65
CA ALA A 150 18.27 2.40 9.49
C ALA A 150 19.22 1.98 8.35
N GLY A 151 20.48 1.68 8.66
CA GLY A 151 21.46 1.18 7.68
C GLY A 151 21.09 -0.17 7.04
N ARG A 152 20.46 -1.08 7.79
CA ARG A 152 19.93 -2.35 7.25
C ARG A 152 18.77 -2.10 6.28
N ILE A 153 17.89 -1.17 6.61
CA ILE A 153 16.78 -0.78 5.73
C ILE A 153 17.31 -0.13 4.44
N ASP A 154 18.28 0.79 4.54
CA ASP A 154 18.90 1.40 3.35
C ASP A 154 19.49 0.33 2.41
N LYS A 155 20.09 -0.73 2.97
CA LYS A 155 20.58 -1.85 2.17
C LYS A 155 19.44 -2.56 1.43
N LEU A 156 18.35 -2.92 2.12
CA LEU A 156 17.19 -3.57 1.50
C LEU A 156 16.59 -2.71 0.38
N TRP A 157 16.48 -1.40 0.62
CA TRP A 157 16.02 -0.43 -0.37
C TRP A 157 16.89 -0.40 -1.63
N ARG A 158 18.22 -0.37 -1.47
CA ARG A 158 19.19 -0.35 -2.57
C ARG A 158 19.23 -1.63 -3.37
N GLU A 159 18.80 -2.75 -2.80
CA GLU A 159 18.81 -4.07 -3.44
C GLU A 159 17.59 -4.32 -4.34
N VAL A 160 16.56 -3.47 -4.30
CA VAL A 160 15.40 -3.59 -5.20
C VAL A 160 15.80 -3.17 -6.61
N ASP A 161 15.80 -4.10 -7.54
CA ASP A 161 16.12 -3.83 -8.95
C ASP A 161 14.87 -3.38 -9.73
N TRP A 162 14.48 -2.12 -9.53
CA TRP A 162 13.35 -1.49 -10.24
C TRP A 162 13.54 -1.54 -11.76
N ASN A 163 14.79 -1.42 -12.24
CA ASN A 163 15.08 -1.44 -13.68
C ASN A 163 14.84 -2.82 -14.30
N TRP A 164 15.00 -3.92 -13.55
CA TRP A 164 14.65 -5.25 -14.00
C TRP A 164 13.18 -5.35 -14.41
N TYR A 165 12.29 -4.72 -13.62
CA TYR A 165 10.85 -4.76 -13.82
C TYR A 165 10.34 -3.91 -15.00
N ARG A 166 11.24 -3.40 -15.83
CA ARG A 166 10.96 -2.82 -17.15
C ARG A 166 10.85 -3.88 -18.27
N HIS A 167 10.86 -5.14 -17.95
CA HIS A 167 10.74 -6.26 -18.90
C HIS A 167 11.60 -6.05 -20.17
N GLY A 168 12.92 -6.10 -20.00
CA GLY A 168 13.86 -5.90 -21.10
C GLY A 168 14.10 -4.44 -21.51
N GLY A 169 13.88 -3.49 -20.60
CA GLY A 169 14.20 -2.07 -20.79
C GLY A 169 13.09 -1.23 -21.42
N GLN A 170 11.86 -1.74 -21.43
CA GLN A 170 10.69 -0.95 -21.87
C GLN A 170 10.48 0.29 -20.98
N ASN A 171 9.80 1.31 -21.50
CA ASN A 171 9.49 2.53 -20.74
C ASN A 171 8.18 2.39 -19.95
N VAL A 172 8.02 1.26 -19.24
CA VAL A 172 6.90 0.98 -18.33
C VAL A 172 7.37 -0.02 -17.26
N LEU A 173 6.80 0.04 -16.08
CA LEU A 173 7.02 -0.95 -15.03
C LEU A 173 5.96 -2.05 -15.08
N TYR A 174 6.38 -3.27 -14.83
CA TYR A 174 5.51 -4.44 -14.77
C TYR A 174 5.27 -4.82 -13.32
N TRP A 175 4.04 -5.28 -13.02
CA TRP A 175 3.62 -5.64 -11.68
C TRP A 175 4.36 -6.87 -11.15
N HIS A 176 4.39 -7.95 -11.96
CA HIS A 176 4.85 -9.27 -11.53
C HIS A 176 6.00 -9.81 -12.38
N TRP A 177 6.87 -10.56 -11.74
CA TRP A 177 7.82 -11.46 -12.40
C TRP A 177 7.91 -12.77 -11.63
N SER A 178 7.78 -13.90 -12.33
CA SER A 178 7.85 -15.23 -11.75
C SER A 178 9.16 -15.94 -12.16
N PRO A 179 9.84 -16.64 -11.24
CA PRO A 179 10.99 -17.46 -11.59
C PRO A 179 10.66 -18.64 -12.52
N GLU A 180 9.40 -19.14 -12.49
CA GLU A 180 8.95 -20.27 -13.30
C GLU A 180 8.28 -19.82 -14.60
N TYR A 181 7.45 -18.77 -14.54
CA TYR A 181 6.62 -18.31 -15.65
C TYR A 181 7.15 -17.03 -16.30
N GLY A 182 8.25 -16.45 -15.79
CA GLY A 182 8.80 -15.20 -16.31
C GLY A 182 7.79 -14.05 -16.30
N TRP A 183 7.54 -13.48 -17.44
CA TRP A 183 6.64 -12.34 -17.64
C TRP A 183 5.24 -12.73 -18.15
N GLU A 184 4.83 -13.98 -18.00
CA GLU A 184 3.57 -14.48 -18.59
C GLU A 184 2.30 -13.78 -18.07
N MET A 185 2.32 -13.18 -16.87
CA MET A 185 1.21 -12.33 -16.40
C MET A 185 1.06 -11.07 -17.26
N ASN A 186 2.15 -10.61 -17.86
CA ASN A 186 2.19 -9.50 -18.81
C ASN A 186 1.33 -8.31 -18.39
N PHE A 187 1.57 -7.81 -17.17
CA PHE A 187 0.77 -6.75 -16.56
C PHE A 187 1.58 -5.45 -16.44
N PRO A 188 1.70 -4.64 -17.52
CA PRO A 188 2.26 -3.30 -17.43
C PRO A 188 1.35 -2.39 -16.61
N VAL A 189 1.95 -1.59 -15.73
CA VAL A 189 1.22 -0.72 -14.81
C VAL A 189 1.12 0.69 -15.40
N HIS A 190 -0.09 1.15 -15.61
CA HIS A 190 -0.39 2.51 -16.05
C HIS A 190 -1.21 3.25 -14.98
N GLY A 191 -1.13 4.58 -14.91
CA GLY A 191 -1.95 5.39 -14.00
C GLY A 191 -3.32 5.73 -14.57
N TYR A 192 -4.26 6.21 -13.75
CA TYR A 192 -4.11 6.51 -12.35
C TYR A 192 -4.75 5.42 -11.47
N ASN A 193 -3.99 4.95 -10.51
CA ASN A 193 -4.40 3.96 -9.50
C ASN A 193 -3.43 4.04 -8.29
N GLU A 194 -3.43 3.04 -7.40
CA GLU A 194 -2.60 2.95 -6.20
C GLU A 194 -1.09 2.91 -6.44
N CYS A 195 -0.66 2.64 -7.67
CA CYS A 195 0.74 2.34 -7.98
C CYS A 195 1.64 3.59 -8.20
N LEU A 196 1.15 4.82 -7.96
CA LEU A 196 1.96 6.03 -8.11
C LEU A 196 3.27 5.95 -7.30
N ILE A 197 3.22 5.47 -6.07
CA ILE A 197 4.39 5.34 -5.20
C ILE A 197 5.45 4.40 -5.81
N MET A 198 5.06 3.36 -6.53
CA MET A 198 5.99 2.46 -7.21
C MET A 198 6.85 3.20 -8.23
N TYR A 199 6.25 4.07 -9.04
CA TYR A 199 6.97 4.89 -10.02
C TYR A 199 7.87 5.94 -9.37
N ILE A 200 7.42 6.54 -8.27
CA ILE A 200 8.21 7.51 -7.50
C ILE A 200 9.45 6.83 -6.90
N LEU A 201 9.28 5.67 -6.27
CA LEU A 201 10.39 4.92 -5.68
C LEU A 201 11.35 4.40 -6.75
N ALA A 202 10.83 3.91 -7.86
CA ALA A 202 11.66 3.48 -8.98
C ALA A 202 12.52 4.62 -9.55
N ALA A 203 11.96 5.82 -9.68
CA ALA A 203 12.72 7.00 -10.13
C ALA A 203 13.72 7.49 -9.07
N ALA A 204 13.40 7.36 -7.79
CA ALA A 204 14.23 7.80 -6.67
C ALA A 204 15.32 6.80 -6.26
N SER A 205 15.30 5.57 -6.79
CA SER A 205 16.25 4.52 -6.39
C SER A 205 17.69 4.95 -6.65
N PRO A 206 18.58 4.87 -5.63
CA PRO A 206 19.97 5.32 -5.77
C PRO A 206 20.87 4.35 -6.55
N THR A 207 20.41 3.11 -6.79
CA THR A 207 21.20 2.03 -7.38
C THR A 207 20.61 1.49 -8.67
N HIS A 208 19.30 1.31 -8.72
CA HIS A 208 18.57 0.69 -9.84
C HIS A 208 17.45 1.61 -10.33
N GLY A 209 17.71 2.91 -10.35
CA GLY A 209 16.75 3.92 -10.80
C GLY A 209 16.37 3.76 -12.27
N VAL A 210 15.15 4.16 -12.58
CA VAL A 210 14.62 4.13 -13.95
C VAL A 210 14.68 5.53 -14.59
N PRO A 211 14.83 5.64 -15.92
CA PRO A 211 14.81 6.94 -16.59
C PRO A 211 13.42 7.59 -16.54
N ALA A 212 13.39 8.92 -16.62
CA ALA A 212 12.14 9.71 -16.60
C ALA A 212 11.11 9.26 -17.65
N ALA A 213 11.56 8.76 -18.80
CA ALA A 213 10.69 8.19 -19.83
C ALA A 213 9.77 7.09 -19.31
N VAL A 214 10.19 6.33 -18.28
CA VAL A 214 9.35 5.30 -17.67
C VAL A 214 8.12 5.89 -16.99
N TYR A 215 8.26 7.06 -16.37
CA TYR A 215 7.13 7.79 -15.81
C TYR A 215 6.24 8.40 -16.90
N HIS A 216 6.84 9.11 -17.84
CA HIS A 216 6.10 9.83 -18.88
C HIS A 216 5.36 8.90 -19.86
N GLU A 217 6.03 7.87 -20.36
CA GLU A 217 5.47 6.94 -21.33
C GLU A 217 4.67 5.82 -20.67
N GLY A 218 5.18 5.25 -19.58
CA GLY A 218 4.56 4.13 -18.87
C GLY A 218 3.41 4.58 -17.98
N TRP A 219 3.69 5.32 -16.92
CA TRP A 219 2.66 5.78 -15.99
C TRP A 219 1.67 6.73 -16.64
N ALA A 220 2.16 7.84 -17.18
CA ALA A 220 1.34 8.92 -17.70
C ALA A 220 0.86 8.70 -19.14
N GLN A 221 1.33 7.65 -19.82
CA GLN A 221 0.93 7.27 -21.19
C GLN A 221 1.02 8.47 -22.16
N ASN A 222 2.16 9.20 -22.11
CA ASN A 222 2.41 10.42 -22.89
C ASN A 222 1.30 11.48 -22.72
N GLY A 223 0.76 11.60 -21.53
CA GLY A 223 -0.30 12.58 -21.19
C GLY A 223 -1.72 12.04 -21.33
N ALA A 224 -1.94 10.82 -21.82
CA ALA A 224 -3.28 10.23 -21.91
C ALA A 224 -3.93 9.97 -20.54
N ILE A 225 -3.14 10.02 -19.45
CA ILE A 225 -3.64 10.00 -18.08
C ILE A 225 -4.49 11.24 -17.73
N VAL A 226 -4.28 12.37 -18.43
CA VAL A 226 -5.05 13.61 -18.21
C VAL A 226 -6.40 13.49 -18.90
N SER A 227 -7.46 13.47 -18.11
CA SER A 227 -8.84 13.31 -18.62
C SER A 227 -9.83 14.01 -17.69
N PRO A 228 -9.87 15.37 -17.69
CA PRO A 228 -10.78 16.10 -16.82
C PRO A 228 -12.24 15.74 -17.10
N HIS A 229 -12.95 15.30 -16.06
CA HIS A 229 -14.35 14.90 -16.16
C HIS A 229 -15.06 15.09 -14.81
N LYS A 230 -16.38 14.85 -14.77
CA LYS A 230 -17.17 14.94 -13.53
C LYS A 230 -17.91 13.65 -13.26
N VAL A 231 -17.78 13.19 -12.01
CA VAL A 231 -18.54 12.07 -11.48
C VAL A 231 -19.28 12.57 -10.23
N GLU A 232 -20.57 12.26 -10.12
CA GLU A 232 -21.44 12.80 -9.06
C GLU A 232 -21.37 14.35 -8.93
N GLY A 233 -21.11 15.06 -10.05
CA GLY A 233 -20.92 16.51 -10.07
C GLY A 233 -19.56 17.00 -9.57
N ILE A 234 -18.67 16.12 -9.12
CA ILE A 234 -17.35 16.42 -8.58
C ILE A 234 -16.30 16.23 -9.68
N GLU A 235 -15.38 17.18 -9.79
CA GLU A 235 -14.32 17.15 -10.81
C GLU A 235 -13.23 16.14 -10.43
N LEU A 236 -12.88 15.26 -11.38
CA LEU A 236 -11.68 14.44 -11.39
C LEU A 236 -10.82 14.87 -12.58
N HIS A 237 -9.50 14.90 -12.38
CA HIS A 237 -8.55 15.38 -13.40
C HIS A 237 -7.89 14.23 -14.16
N LEU A 238 -7.73 13.10 -13.54
CA LEU A 238 -7.01 11.95 -14.05
C LEU A 238 -7.97 10.86 -14.54
N ARG A 239 -7.50 10.08 -15.51
CA ARG A 239 -8.20 8.88 -15.98
C ARG A 239 -7.91 7.73 -15.01
N TYR A 240 -8.95 7.19 -14.42
CA TYR A 240 -8.85 6.00 -13.57
C TYR A 240 -8.84 4.72 -14.41
N GLN A 241 -7.97 3.78 -14.02
CA GLN A 241 -7.92 2.47 -14.68
C GLN A 241 -9.25 1.75 -14.48
N GLY A 242 -9.88 1.35 -15.59
CA GLY A 242 -11.15 0.60 -15.55
C GLY A 242 -12.42 1.44 -15.47
N GLY A 243 -12.37 2.79 -15.45
CA GLY A 243 -13.60 3.58 -15.43
C GLY A 243 -13.42 5.08 -15.18
N GLU A 244 -14.53 5.74 -14.87
CA GLU A 244 -14.56 7.19 -14.60
C GLU A 244 -14.12 7.52 -13.16
N ALA A 245 -14.21 6.56 -12.23
CA ALA A 245 -13.77 6.66 -10.85
C ALA A 245 -13.39 5.27 -10.34
N GLY A 246 -12.65 5.20 -9.24
CA GLY A 246 -12.19 3.94 -8.67
C GLY A 246 -12.48 3.78 -7.17
N PRO A 247 -12.10 2.63 -6.61
CA PRO A 247 -12.13 2.40 -5.17
C PRO A 247 -11.22 3.39 -4.42
N LEU A 248 -11.49 3.61 -3.14
CA LEU A 248 -10.75 4.59 -2.33
C LEU A 248 -9.25 4.32 -2.29
N PHE A 249 -8.83 3.06 -2.25
CA PHE A 249 -7.42 2.72 -2.13
C PHE A 249 -6.59 3.23 -3.31
N TRP A 250 -7.15 3.36 -4.50
CA TRP A 250 -6.44 3.92 -5.66
C TRP A 250 -5.92 5.33 -5.45
N ALA A 251 -6.66 6.14 -4.72
CA ALA A 251 -6.25 7.52 -4.44
C ALA A 251 -5.60 7.71 -3.06
N GLN A 252 -5.43 6.66 -2.26
CA GLN A 252 -4.97 6.80 -0.88
C GLN A 252 -3.68 6.04 -0.58
N TYR A 253 -3.45 4.86 -1.16
CA TYR A 253 -2.33 3.99 -0.77
C TYR A 253 -0.95 4.61 -1.02
N SER A 254 -0.77 5.30 -2.14
CA SER A 254 0.50 6.01 -2.41
C SER A 254 0.81 7.12 -1.41
N PHE A 255 -0.22 7.67 -0.77
CA PHE A 255 -0.08 8.82 0.15
C PHE A 255 0.06 8.40 1.62
N LEU A 256 0.28 7.14 1.89
CA LEU A 256 0.62 6.68 3.24
C LEU A 256 1.99 7.22 3.70
N GLY A 257 2.98 7.22 2.81
CA GLY A 257 4.33 7.73 3.06
C GLY A 257 4.72 8.95 2.21
N LEU A 258 3.84 9.43 1.35
CA LEU A 258 4.04 10.58 0.49
C LEU A 258 2.97 11.64 0.81
N ASP A 259 3.40 12.85 1.17
CA ASP A 259 2.45 13.94 1.44
C ASP A 259 1.84 14.46 0.13
N PRO A 260 0.52 14.36 -0.06
CA PRO A 260 -0.14 14.90 -1.25
C PRO A 260 -0.28 16.42 -1.23
N VAL A 261 -0.09 17.08 -0.07
CA VAL A 261 -0.25 18.53 0.06
C VAL A 261 0.86 19.25 -0.71
N GLY A 262 0.48 20.02 -1.71
CA GLY A 262 1.42 20.70 -2.59
C GLY A 262 2.05 19.81 -3.67
N LEU A 263 1.81 18.52 -3.65
CA LEU A 263 2.29 17.61 -4.69
C LEU A 263 1.55 17.83 -6.00
N LYS A 264 2.32 18.04 -7.05
CA LYS A 264 1.83 18.25 -8.42
C LYS A 264 2.91 17.84 -9.42
N ASP A 265 2.49 17.57 -10.64
CA ASP A 265 3.37 17.41 -11.80
C ASP A 265 2.73 18.03 -13.05
N GLU A 266 3.28 17.76 -14.23
CA GLU A 266 2.73 18.26 -15.50
C GLU A 266 1.38 17.63 -15.87
N TYR A 267 1.00 16.51 -15.26
CA TYR A 267 -0.23 15.76 -15.53
C TYR A 267 -1.33 16.01 -14.50
N CYS A 268 -0.97 16.34 -13.26
CA CYS A 268 -1.90 16.56 -12.17
C CYS A 268 -1.56 17.85 -11.42
N PRO A 269 -2.43 18.86 -11.47
CA PRO A 269 -2.18 20.15 -10.81
C PRO A 269 -2.23 20.07 -9.29
N SER A 270 -2.86 19.04 -8.72
CA SER A 270 -2.94 18.82 -7.27
C SER A 270 -3.39 17.39 -6.95
N TYR A 271 -2.47 16.55 -6.52
CA TYR A 271 -2.79 15.19 -6.05
C TYR A 271 -3.65 15.20 -4.79
N PHE A 272 -3.51 16.21 -3.93
CA PHE A 272 -4.42 16.36 -2.78
C PHE A 272 -5.87 16.56 -3.21
N ASN A 273 -6.13 17.42 -4.20
CA ASN A 273 -7.47 17.63 -4.70
C ASN A 273 -8.02 16.38 -5.40
N GLU A 274 -7.19 15.67 -6.16
CA GLU A 274 -7.59 14.44 -6.83
C GLU A 274 -8.02 13.36 -5.81
N MET A 275 -7.17 13.12 -4.79
CA MET A 275 -7.47 12.19 -3.69
C MET A 275 -8.75 12.58 -2.93
N ARG A 276 -8.87 13.87 -2.57
CA ARG A 276 -10.05 14.39 -1.87
C ARG A 276 -11.32 14.23 -2.71
N ASN A 277 -11.23 14.57 -3.99
CA ASN A 277 -12.39 14.54 -4.89
C ASN A 277 -12.85 13.11 -5.14
N LEU A 278 -11.95 12.13 -5.34
CA LEU A 278 -12.33 10.72 -5.42
C LEU A 278 -13.00 10.23 -4.13
N THR A 279 -12.52 10.68 -2.97
CA THR A 279 -13.14 10.36 -1.68
C THR A 279 -14.58 10.90 -1.61
N LEU A 280 -14.80 12.12 -2.08
CA LEU A 280 -16.13 12.72 -2.15
C LEU A 280 -17.04 12.04 -3.18
N VAL A 281 -16.52 11.63 -4.34
CA VAL A 281 -17.25 10.82 -5.32
C VAL A 281 -17.77 9.52 -4.70
N ASN A 282 -16.91 8.80 -3.97
CA ASN A 282 -17.32 7.59 -3.27
C ASN A 282 -18.45 7.85 -2.26
N ARG A 283 -18.35 8.96 -1.52
CA ARG A 283 -19.38 9.35 -0.55
C ARG A 283 -20.71 9.67 -1.23
N GLU A 284 -20.71 10.53 -2.24
CA GLU A 284 -21.94 10.95 -2.95
C GLU A 284 -22.61 9.78 -3.68
N TYR A 285 -21.82 8.87 -4.27
CA TYR A 285 -22.36 7.63 -4.84
C TYR A 285 -23.12 6.80 -3.80
N CYS A 286 -22.55 6.60 -2.60
CA CYS A 286 -23.20 5.85 -1.53
C CYS A 286 -24.45 6.58 -0.99
N ILE A 287 -24.44 7.92 -0.92
CA ILE A 287 -25.62 8.71 -0.51
C ILE A 287 -26.73 8.56 -1.54
N ARG A 288 -26.42 8.72 -2.82
CA ARG A 288 -27.38 8.55 -3.92
C ARG A 288 -27.87 7.10 -4.04
N ASN A 289 -26.99 6.15 -3.76
CA ASN A 289 -27.27 4.71 -3.73
C ASN A 289 -28.13 4.22 -4.93
N PRO A 290 -27.65 4.34 -6.17
CA PRO A 290 -28.46 4.08 -7.36
C PRO A 290 -28.87 2.61 -7.50
N LYS A 291 -28.13 1.69 -6.89
CA LYS A 291 -28.40 0.24 -6.90
C LYS A 291 -29.17 -0.23 -5.67
N HIS A 292 -29.56 0.68 -4.76
CA HIS A 292 -30.34 0.39 -3.56
C HIS A 292 -29.68 -0.62 -2.61
N TYR A 293 -28.35 -0.58 -2.48
CA TYR A 293 -27.63 -1.44 -1.54
C TYR A 293 -28.02 -1.13 -0.09
N LYS A 294 -28.28 -2.19 0.68
CA LYS A 294 -28.65 -2.06 2.09
C LYS A 294 -27.51 -1.40 2.88
N GLY A 295 -27.82 -0.34 3.58
CA GLY A 295 -26.88 0.34 4.47
C GLY A 295 -26.13 1.52 3.84
N TYR A 296 -26.05 1.64 2.52
CA TYR A 296 -25.40 2.78 1.88
C TYR A 296 -26.15 4.07 2.17
N GLY A 297 -25.40 5.13 2.52
CA GLY A 297 -25.96 6.44 2.86
C GLY A 297 -24.92 7.39 3.44
N PRO A 298 -25.34 8.53 3.98
CA PRO A 298 -24.43 9.56 4.49
C PRO A 298 -23.55 9.10 5.64
N ASP A 299 -23.99 8.10 6.41
CA ASP A 299 -23.30 7.58 7.59
C ASP A 299 -22.64 6.21 7.35
N CYS A 300 -22.79 5.63 6.14
CA CYS A 300 -22.20 4.36 5.74
C CYS A 300 -21.78 4.41 4.27
N TRP A 301 -20.52 4.72 4.05
CA TRP A 301 -19.93 4.91 2.72
C TRP A 301 -18.44 4.57 2.72
N GLY A 302 -17.83 4.53 1.54
CA GLY A 302 -16.43 4.24 1.35
C GLY A 302 -16.22 2.88 0.72
N LEU A 303 -16.13 2.87 -0.63
CA LEU A 303 -15.94 1.65 -1.41
C LEU A 303 -14.44 1.42 -1.63
N THR A 304 -14.00 0.23 -1.28
CA THR A 304 -12.60 -0.18 -1.38
C THR A 304 -12.51 -1.69 -1.54
N ALA A 305 -11.30 -2.23 -1.66
CA ALA A 305 -11.07 -3.65 -1.60
C ALA A 305 -11.27 -4.17 -0.17
N SER A 306 -12.05 -5.22 -0.01
CA SER A 306 -12.29 -5.82 1.29
C SER A 306 -12.78 -7.28 1.17
N TYR A 307 -12.70 -8.00 2.28
CA TYR A 307 -13.31 -9.32 2.42
C TYR A 307 -14.78 -9.19 2.81
N SER A 308 -15.63 -9.99 2.14
CA SER A 308 -17.04 -10.13 2.44
C SER A 308 -17.38 -11.60 2.68
N VAL A 309 -18.65 -11.90 2.94
CA VAL A 309 -19.14 -13.29 3.05
C VAL A 309 -18.98 -14.10 1.75
N ASP A 310 -18.89 -13.40 0.62
CA ASP A 310 -18.72 -14.00 -0.71
C ASP A 310 -17.24 -14.07 -1.15
N GLY A 311 -16.30 -13.64 -0.29
CA GLY A 311 -14.88 -13.58 -0.56
C GLY A 311 -14.35 -12.14 -0.74
N TYR A 312 -13.13 -12.03 -1.25
CA TYR A 312 -12.47 -10.76 -1.54
C TYR A 312 -13.02 -10.12 -2.83
N ALA A 313 -13.34 -8.84 -2.75
CA ALA A 313 -13.70 -8.04 -3.91
C ALA A 313 -13.25 -6.58 -3.73
N ALA A 314 -12.91 -5.92 -4.85
CA ALA A 314 -12.69 -4.48 -4.91
C ALA A 314 -13.96 -3.83 -5.46
N HIS A 315 -14.50 -2.86 -4.74
CA HIS A 315 -15.70 -2.11 -5.12
C HIS A 315 -15.39 -0.64 -5.29
N GLY A 316 -15.97 -0.03 -6.31
CA GLY A 316 -15.87 1.39 -6.61
C GLY A 316 -17.21 2.03 -6.97
N PRO A 317 -17.28 3.38 -7.06
CA PRO A 317 -18.45 4.05 -7.61
C PRO A 317 -18.65 3.63 -9.07
N LEU A 318 -19.90 3.46 -9.49
CA LEU A 318 -20.31 3.10 -10.85
C LEU A 318 -20.21 1.60 -11.23
N GLU A 319 -19.92 0.72 -10.26
CA GLU A 319 -20.04 -0.74 -10.45
C GLU A 319 -21.47 -1.26 -10.36
#